data_072a5a44c61cde5ef53b7789204e0e30
#
_entry.id   072a5a44c61cde5ef53b7789204e0e30
#
_cell.length_a   1.000
_cell.length_b   1.000
_cell.length_c   1.000
_cell.angle_alpha   90.00
_cell.angle_beta   90.00
_cell.angle_gamma   90.00
#
_symmetry.space_group_name_H-M   'P 1'
#
loop_
_entity.id
_entity.type
_entity.pdbx_description
1 polymer ?
#
loop_
_entity_poly.entity_id
_entity_poly.type
_entity_poly.pdbx_seq_one_letter_code
_entity_poly.pdbx_strand_id
1 'polypeptide(L)' 'MAVIKVDVRGQTCPVPLVEARKAFRKATLGDIVEIVGSHPASKKEIPMAVEALHLELLGVEGSDTNWMIRVRR' A
#
# COMPACT_ATOMS: atom_id res chain seq x y z
N MET A 1 -3.47 -7.35 16.77
CA MET A 1 -2.70 -7.15 15.52
C MET A 1 -3.47 -7.76 14.36
N ALA A 2 -3.79 -6.97 13.36
CA ALA A 2 -4.60 -7.42 12.22
C ALA A 2 -3.85 -7.18 10.91
N VAL A 3 -4.20 -7.95 9.88
CA VAL A 3 -3.70 -7.75 8.53
C VAL A 3 -4.87 -7.26 7.68
N ILE A 4 -4.71 -6.06 7.12
CA ILE A 4 -5.70 -5.47 6.24
C ILE A 4 -5.22 -5.64 4.80
N LYS A 5 -6.03 -6.30 3.97
CA LYS A 5 -5.68 -6.52 2.58
C LYS A 5 -6.42 -5.54 1.69
N VAL A 6 -5.69 -4.89 0.80
CA VAL A 6 -6.23 -3.92 -0.17
C VAL A 6 -5.88 -4.41 -1.56
N ASP A 7 -6.89 -4.67 -2.38
CA ASP A 7 -6.70 -5.12 -3.75
C ASP A 7 -7.07 -3.97 -4.70
N VAL A 8 -6.06 -3.41 -5.35
CA VAL A 8 -6.24 -2.32 -6.31
C VAL A 8 -5.74 -2.73 -7.70
N ARG A 9 -5.71 -4.03 -7.98
CA ARG A 9 -5.34 -4.53 -9.31
C ARG A 9 -6.35 -4.02 -10.34
N GLY A 10 -5.84 -3.62 -11.49
CA GLY A 10 -6.67 -3.06 -12.56
C GLY A 10 -7.02 -1.59 -12.38
N GLN A 11 -6.70 -1.00 -11.24
CA GLN A 11 -6.93 0.42 -10.99
C GLN A 11 -5.71 1.26 -11.37
N THR A 12 -5.95 2.49 -11.79
CA THR A 12 -4.88 3.43 -12.14
C THR A 12 -4.81 4.57 -11.12
N CYS A 13 -3.71 5.32 -11.14
CA CYS A 13 -3.54 6.50 -10.30
C CYS A 13 -4.72 7.47 -10.52
N PRO A 14 -5.30 8.07 -9.45
CA PRO A 14 -4.82 8.04 -8.07
C PRO A 14 -5.49 6.97 -7.18
N VAL A 15 -6.28 6.05 -7.74
CA VAL A 15 -7.09 5.11 -6.95
C VAL A 15 -6.25 4.25 -6.01
N PRO A 16 -5.13 3.59 -6.45
CA PRO A 16 -4.34 2.80 -5.52
C PRO A 16 -3.84 3.61 -4.32
N LEU A 17 -3.39 4.83 -4.55
CA LEU A 17 -2.89 5.69 -3.48
C LEU A 17 -4.00 6.10 -2.52
N VAL A 18 -5.17 6.44 -3.03
CA VAL A 18 -6.34 6.80 -2.22
C VAL A 18 -6.79 5.63 -1.34
N GLU A 19 -6.87 4.44 -1.92
CA GLU A 19 -7.27 3.24 -1.19
C GLU A 19 -6.24 2.86 -0.13
N ALA A 20 -4.95 3.01 -0.44
CA ALA A 20 -3.90 2.78 0.53
C ALA A 20 -4.03 3.71 1.73
N ARG A 21 -4.25 4.99 1.50
CA ARG A 21 -4.45 5.97 2.57
C ARG A 21 -5.66 5.67 3.43
N LYS A 22 -6.75 5.24 2.81
CA LYS A 22 -7.95 4.83 3.57
C LYS A 22 -7.65 3.65 4.49
N ALA A 23 -6.91 2.66 3.99
CA ALA A 23 -6.53 1.51 4.78
C ALA A 23 -5.61 1.92 5.95
N PHE A 24 -4.67 2.81 5.72
CA PHE A 24 -3.79 3.31 6.77
C PHE A 24 -4.56 4.01 7.87
N ARG A 25 -5.61 4.75 7.53
CA ARG A 25 -6.46 5.41 8.53
C ARG A 25 -7.27 4.43 9.35
N LYS A 26 -7.74 3.34 8.73
CA LYS A 26 -8.50 2.30 9.42
C LYS A 26 -7.64 1.42 10.30
N ALA A 27 -6.37 1.28 9.96
CA ALA A 27 -5.45 0.43 10.71
C ALA A 27 -5.17 1.04 12.08
N THR A 28 -5.04 0.18 13.07
CA THR A 28 -4.60 0.58 14.40
C THR A 28 -3.09 0.35 14.53
N LEU A 29 -2.50 0.91 15.58
CA LEU A 29 -1.06 0.79 15.79
C LEU A 29 -0.63 -0.67 15.86
N GLY A 30 0.34 -1.05 15.05
CA GLY A 30 0.84 -2.42 14.95
C GLY A 30 0.18 -3.26 13.86
N ASP A 31 -0.91 -2.79 13.25
CA ASP A 31 -1.55 -3.51 12.15
C ASP A 31 -0.70 -3.47 10.88
N ILE A 32 -0.81 -4.53 10.08
CA ILE A 32 -0.13 -4.64 8.81
C ILE A 32 -1.13 -4.43 7.69
N VAL A 33 -0.79 -3.57 6.73
CA VAL A 33 -1.59 -3.34 5.54
C VAL A 33 -0.85 -3.93 4.34
N GLU A 34 -1.50 -4.85 3.63
CA GLU A 34 -0.97 -5.45 2.41
C GLU A 34 -1.74 -4.90 1.21
N ILE A 35 -1.04 -4.26 0.29
CA ILE A 35 -1.65 -3.65 -0.89
C ILE A 35 -1.15 -4.38 -2.12
N VAL A 36 -2.06 -4.95 -2.91
CA VAL A 36 -1.73 -5.59 -4.18
C VAL A 36 -2.26 -4.75 -5.32
N GLY A 37 -1.46 -4.57 -6.34
CA GLY A 37 -1.84 -3.75 -7.48
C GLY A 37 -1.08 -4.10 -8.75
N SER A 38 -1.44 -3.42 -9.83
CA SER A 38 -0.84 -3.66 -11.14
C SER A 38 -0.38 -2.36 -11.84
N HIS A 39 -0.68 -1.19 -11.27
CA HIS A 39 -0.31 0.08 -11.88
C HIS A 39 1.15 0.43 -11.56
N PRO A 40 2.04 0.55 -12.57
CA PRO A 40 3.48 0.73 -12.31
C PRO A 40 3.82 1.98 -11.50
N ALA A 41 3.19 3.10 -11.78
CA ALA A 41 3.48 4.35 -11.07
C ALA A 41 3.10 4.25 -9.59
N SER A 42 2.01 3.57 -9.27
CA SER A 42 1.56 3.42 -7.89
C SER A 42 2.53 2.60 -7.05
N LYS A 43 3.23 1.65 -7.66
CA LYS A 43 4.28 0.88 -6.97
C LYS A 43 5.36 1.79 -6.38
N LYS A 44 5.64 2.91 -7.04
CA LYS A 44 6.63 3.89 -6.57
C LYS A 44 5.99 4.93 -5.65
N GLU A 45 4.76 5.32 -5.92
CA GLU A 45 4.09 6.39 -5.17
C GLU A 45 3.66 5.98 -3.78
N ILE A 46 3.20 4.75 -3.61
CA ILE A 46 2.74 4.27 -2.31
C ILE A 46 3.87 4.26 -1.26
N PRO A 47 5.08 3.75 -1.57
CA PRO A 47 6.18 3.85 -0.61
C PRO A 47 6.53 5.28 -0.23
N MET A 48 6.42 6.22 -1.15
CA MET A 48 6.67 7.64 -0.87
C MET A 48 5.63 8.18 0.12
N ALA A 49 4.36 7.79 -0.04
CA ALA A 49 3.31 8.19 0.89
C ALA A 49 3.50 7.55 2.27
N VAL A 50 3.97 6.31 2.31
CA VAL A 50 4.29 5.61 3.57
C VAL A 50 5.35 6.39 4.33
N GLU A 51 6.40 6.82 3.66
CA GLU A 51 7.46 7.61 4.26
C GLU A 51 6.94 8.96 4.76
N ALA A 52 6.12 9.63 3.96
CA ALA A 52 5.54 10.92 4.32
C ALA A 52 4.62 10.82 5.54
N LEU A 53 3.97 9.68 5.74
CA LEU A 53 3.10 9.44 6.89
C LEU A 53 3.83 8.85 8.09
N HIS A 54 5.14 8.68 8.00
CA HIS A 54 5.98 8.09 9.06
C HIS A 54 5.54 6.67 9.44
N LEU A 55 5.08 5.90 8.47
CA LEU A 55 4.75 4.50 8.66
C LEU A 55 5.96 3.63 8.29
N GLU A 56 5.96 2.38 8.74
CA GLU A 56 7.04 1.46 8.45
C GLU A 56 6.76 0.67 7.17
N LEU A 57 7.62 0.82 6.18
CA LEU A 57 7.55 0.03 4.96
C LEU A 57 8.25 -1.29 5.21
N LEU A 58 7.48 -2.39 5.21
CA LEU A 58 8.02 -3.73 5.46
C LEU A 58 8.63 -4.34 4.20
N GLY A 59 8.07 -4.05 3.04
CA GLY A 59 8.62 -4.54 1.79
C GLY A 59 7.78 -4.19 0.58
N VAL A 60 8.42 -4.27 -0.58
CA VAL A 60 7.78 -4.12 -1.88
C VAL A 60 8.22 -5.32 -2.71
N GLU A 61 7.27 -6.12 -3.17
CA GLU A 61 7.53 -7.34 -3.91
C GLU A 61 6.82 -7.34 -5.25
N GLY A 62 7.34 -8.13 -6.20
CA GLY A 62 6.72 -8.35 -7.48
C GLY A 62 7.26 -7.45 -8.58
N SER A 63 6.60 -7.52 -9.75
CA SER A 63 6.96 -6.73 -10.93
C SER A 63 6.20 -5.41 -10.95
N ASP A 64 6.49 -4.57 -11.94
CA ASP A 64 5.80 -3.28 -12.09
C ASP A 64 4.31 -3.43 -12.39
N THR A 65 3.91 -4.55 -12.95
CA THR A 65 2.51 -4.81 -13.33
C THR A 65 1.81 -5.80 -12.41
N ASN A 66 2.50 -6.31 -11.40
CA ASN A 66 1.91 -7.22 -10.41
C ASN A 66 2.77 -7.17 -9.15
N TRP A 67 2.40 -6.28 -8.21
CA TRP A 67 3.21 -5.99 -7.03
C TRP A 67 2.39 -6.08 -5.76
N MET A 68 3.11 -6.26 -4.65
CA MET A 68 2.54 -6.22 -3.31
C MET A 68 3.41 -5.34 -2.41
N ILE A 69 2.77 -4.48 -1.66
CA ILE A 69 3.43 -3.58 -0.71
C ILE A 69 2.90 -3.89 0.68
N ARG A 70 3.79 -4.08 1.64
CA ARG A 70 3.43 -4.30 3.04
C ARG A 70 3.89 -3.14 3.87
N VAL A 71 2.99 -2.66 4.71
CA VAL A 71 3.22 -1.50 5.56
C VAL A 71 2.73 -1.84 6.96
N ARG A 72 3.52 -1.48 7.98
CA ARG A 72 3.10 -1.55 9.37
C ARG A 72 2.77 -0.15 9.87
N ARG A 73 1.63 -0.02 10.47
CA ARG A 73 1.24 1.22 11.09
C ARG A 73 1.86 1.44 12.48
#